data_7d0a507aa84acd74137f387cc586dbfc
#
_entry.id   7d0a507aa84acd74137f387cc586dbfc
#
_cell.length_a   1.000
_cell.length_b   1.000
_cell.length_c   1.000
_cell.angle_alpha   90.00
_cell.angle_beta   90.00
_cell.angle_gamma   90.00
#
_symmetry.space_group_name_H-M   'P 1'
#
loop_
_entity.id
_entity.type
_entity.pdbx_description
1 polymer ?
#
loop_
_entity_poly.entity_id
_entity_poly.type
_entity_poly.pdbx_seq_one_letter_code
_entity_poly.pdbx_strand_id
1 'polypeptide(L)'
;VARVRLVPIPYFAAPRSDRHFDTALEESYVALYAPALAIAPMVLCFALFHTLAAPFPAAANIFRAAAIMIGAFNFVMLLPFLPFGGGHVVRAISEAFWPRIGTVITVFMTAAFFSAALKDGSIAMLILTGAGLQSLIHKRRQKLLTLSVNHALLVMSTYAFILCVHFTGGWWLLNSLM
;
A
#
# COMPACT_ATOMS: atom_id res chain seq x y z
N VAL A 1 9.87 5.28 23.07
CA VAL A 1 8.98 4.12 22.86
C VAL A 1 7.86 4.61 21.94
N ALA A 2 7.85 4.16 20.67
CA ALA A 2 6.81 4.50 19.72
C ALA A 2 5.50 3.82 20.14
N ARG A 3 4.44 4.60 20.38
CA ARG A 3 3.10 4.05 20.60
C ARG A 3 2.41 3.85 19.26
N VAL A 4 2.22 2.61 18.84
CA VAL A 4 1.40 2.26 17.69
C VAL A 4 -0.07 2.26 18.14
N ARG A 5 -0.86 3.20 17.65
CA ARG A 5 -2.33 3.16 17.82
C ARG A 5 -2.93 2.46 16.62
N LEU A 6 -3.41 1.25 16.82
CA LEU A 6 -4.26 0.57 15.85
C LEU A 6 -5.65 1.20 15.90
N VAL A 7 -6.03 1.91 14.84
CA VAL A 7 -7.38 2.49 14.70
C VAL A 7 -8.05 1.78 13.52
N PRO A 8 -9.28 1.28 13.68
CA PRO A 8 -9.92 0.38 12.70
C PRO A 8 -10.37 1.06 11.39
N ILE A 9 -10.03 2.31 11.18
CA ILE A 9 -10.39 3.05 9.96
C ILE A 9 -9.12 3.30 9.14
N PRO A 10 -9.10 3.03 7.81
CA PRO A 10 -7.92 3.20 6.95
C PRO A 10 -7.24 4.57 7.02
N TYR A 11 -8.00 5.61 7.34
CA TYR A 11 -7.51 6.97 7.53
C TYR A 11 -6.49 7.11 8.67
N PHE A 12 -6.51 6.20 9.64
CA PHE A 12 -5.66 6.23 10.82
C PHE A 12 -4.60 5.13 10.85
N ALA A 13 -4.51 4.33 9.80
CA ALA A 13 -3.57 3.21 9.70
C ALA A 13 -2.12 3.66 9.40
N ALA A 14 -1.87 4.93 9.09
CA ALA A 14 -0.51 5.42 9.07
C ALA A 14 0.07 5.40 10.49
N PRO A 15 1.22 4.75 10.74
CA PRO A 15 1.86 4.77 12.04
C PRO A 15 2.12 6.24 12.43
N ARG A 16 1.36 6.74 13.40
CA ARG A 16 1.65 8.02 14.03
C ARG A 16 2.80 7.78 14.99
N SER A 17 3.99 8.06 14.53
CA SER A 17 5.12 8.29 15.42
C SER A 17 4.83 9.58 16.21
N ASP A 18 5.02 9.54 17.53
CA ASP A 18 5.05 10.75 18.36
C ASP A 18 6.28 11.62 18.00
N ARG A 19 7.20 11.08 17.22
CA ARG A 19 8.31 11.77 16.57
C ARG A 19 7.90 12.24 15.18
N HIS A 20 8.15 13.48 14.89
CA HIS A 20 8.16 14.00 13.53
C HIS A 20 9.34 13.36 12.79
N PHE A 21 9.10 12.89 11.56
CA PHE A 21 10.17 12.43 10.69
C PHE A 21 11.02 13.65 10.29
N ASP A 22 12.33 13.53 10.41
CA ASP A 22 13.26 14.61 10.04
C ASP A 22 13.49 14.61 8.52
N THR A 23 13.41 13.45 7.88
CA THR A 23 13.69 13.27 6.45
C THR A 23 12.58 12.50 5.74
N ALA A 24 12.39 12.80 4.44
CA ALA A 24 11.49 12.05 3.58
C ALA A 24 11.96 10.57 3.38
N LEU A 25 13.25 10.30 3.57
CA LEU A 25 13.81 8.96 3.52
C LEU A 25 13.29 8.11 4.69
N GLU A 26 13.35 8.65 5.91
CA GLU A 26 12.85 7.97 7.12
C GLU A 26 11.34 7.70 7.01
N GLU A 27 10.54 8.70 6.57
CA GLU A 27 9.11 8.53 6.33
C GLU A 27 8.84 7.40 5.32
N SER A 28 9.61 7.34 4.22
CA SER A 28 9.48 6.32 3.19
C SER A 28 9.83 4.93 3.70
N TYR A 29 10.91 4.78 4.48
CA TYR A 29 11.28 3.50 5.08
C TYR A 29 10.22 3.00 6.04
N VAL A 30 9.68 3.84 6.90
CA VAL A 30 8.62 3.45 7.84
C VAL A 30 7.36 3.04 7.10
N ALA A 31 7.00 3.74 6.02
CA ALA A 31 5.83 3.40 5.19
C ALA A 31 5.99 2.05 4.48
N LEU A 32 7.21 1.68 4.07
CA LEU A 32 7.50 0.43 3.35
C LEU A 32 7.80 -0.75 4.28
N TYR A 33 8.15 -0.50 5.53
CA TYR A 33 8.63 -1.53 6.46
C TYR A 33 7.59 -2.63 6.71
N ALA A 34 6.37 -2.27 7.03
CA ALA A 34 5.31 -3.24 7.30
C ALA A 34 4.93 -4.07 6.06
N PRO A 35 4.69 -3.47 4.86
CA PRO A 35 4.47 -4.24 3.65
C PRO A 35 5.67 -5.13 3.27
N ALA A 36 6.90 -4.67 3.44
CA ALA A 36 8.09 -5.48 3.15
C ALA A 36 8.16 -6.73 4.05
N LEU A 37 7.93 -6.57 5.35
CA LEU A 37 7.89 -7.70 6.28
C LEU A 37 6.73 -8.66 6.01
N ALA A 38 5.62 -8.18 5.49
CA ALA A 38 4.44 -8.99 5.18
C ALA A 38 4.65 -9.96 3.99
N ILE A 39 5.70 -9.76 3.18
CA ILE A 39 6.05 -10.67 2.08
C ILE A 39 6.37 -12.07 2.63
N ALA A 40 7.16 -12.18 3.68
CA ALA A 40 7.57 -13.47 4.22
C ALA A 40 6.38 -14.34 4.69
N PRO A 41 5.46 -13.86 5.57
CA PRO A 41 4.30 -14.65 5.96
C PRO A 41 3.35 -14.92 4.79
N MET A 42 3.22 -14.01 3.81
CA MET A 42 2.41 -14.25 2.59
C MET A 42 2.97 -15.42 1.79
N VAL A 43 4.27 -15.43 1.53
CA VAL A 43 4.95 -16.52 0.80
C VAL A 43 4.87 -17.83 1.58
N LEU A 44 5.03 -17.79 2.90
CA LEU A 44 4.88 -18.98 3.75
C LEU A 44 3.47 -19.56 3.69
N CYS A 45 2.44 -18.73 3.79
CA CYS A 45 1.05 -19.16 3.66
C CYS A 45 0.80 -19.78 2.28
N PHE A 46 1.38 -19.20 1.23
CA PHE A 46 1.26 -19.74 -0.11
C PHE A 46 1.95 -21.11 -0.25
N ALA A 47 3.16 -21.29 0.29
CA ALA A 47 3.86 -22.55 0.31
C ALA A 47 3.07 -23.64 1.08
N LEU A 48 2.53 -23.27 2.25
CA LEU A 48 1.69 -24.18 3.06
C LEU A 48 0.39 -24.56 2.33
N PHE A 49 -0.24 -23.62 1.61
CA PHE A 49 -1.38 -23.95 0.76
C PHE A 49 -1.03 -25.06 -0.24
N HIS A 50 0.07 -24.93 -0.97
CA HIS A 50 0.45 -25.94 -1.97
C HIS A 50 0.83 -27.28 -1.35
N THR A 51 1.54 -27.28 -0.23
CA THR A 51 1.98 -28.55 0.40
C THR A 51 0.83 -29.28 1.09
N LEU A 52 -0.17 -28.56 1.61
CA LEU A 52 -1.30 -29.14 2.34
C LEU A 52 -2.52 -29.42 1.46
N ALA A 53 -2.52 -28.97 0.21
CA ALA A 53 -3.69 -29.08 -0.69
C ALA A 53 -4.18 -30.51 -0.86
N ALA A 54 -3.29 -31.50 -0.97
CA ALA A 54 -3.66 -32.90 -1.12
C ALA A 54 -3.96 -33.60 0.22
N PRO A 55 -3.09 -33.51 1.27
CA PRO A 55 -3.33 -34.26 2.52
C PRO A 55 -4.38 -33.61 3.43
N PHE A 56 -4.52 -32.26 3.41
CA PHE A 56 -5.40 -31.51 4.32
C PHE A 56 -6.06 -30.32 3.63
N PRO A 57 -7.04 -30.54 2.72
CA PRO A 57 -7.61 -29.47 1.89
C PRO A 57 -8.27 -28.34 2.70
N ALA A 58 -8.88 -28.64 3.84
CA ALA A 58 -9.49 -27.63 4.70
C ALA A 58 -8.44 -26.67 5.29
N ALA A 59 -7.31 -27.20 5.78
CA ALA A 59 -6.20 -26.40 6.28
C ALA A 59 -5.54 -25.58 5.15
N ALA A 60 -5.36 -26.19 3.97
CA ALA A 60 -4.83 -25.50 2.80
C ALA A 60 -5.67 -24.26 2.44
N ASN A 61 -6.99 -24.37 2.45
CA ASN A 61 -7.88 -23.24 2.15
C ASN A 61 -7.73 -22.08 3.16
N ILE A 62 -7.45 -22.37 4.43
CA ILE A 62 -7.17 -21.32 5.44
C ILE A 62 -5.90 -20.57 5.07
N PHE A 63 -4.81 -21.28 4.73
CA PHE A 63 -3.56 -20.64 4.31
C PHE A 63 -3.70 -19.85 3.01
N ARG A 64 -4.48 -20.36 2.06
CA ARG A 64 -4.82 -19.63 0.84
C ARG A 64 -5.54 -18.31 1.16
N ALA A 65 -6.59 -18.36 1.98
CA ALA A 65 -7.31 -17.16 2.39
C ALA A 65 -6.40 -16.16 3.11
N ALA A 66 -5.54 -16.64 4.02
CA ALA A 66 -4.57 -15.80 4.71
C ALA A 66 -3.58 -15.12 3.74
N ALA A 67 -3.04 -15.86 2.77
CA ALA A 67 -2.13 -15.29 1.77
C ALA A 67 -2.80 -14.19 0.93
N ILE A 68 -4.06 -14.42 0.48
CA ILE A 68 -4.84 -13.43 -0.26
C ILE A 68 -5.08 -12.17 0.59
N MET A 69 -5.49 -12.35 1.85
CA MET A 69 -5.76 -11.22 2.74
C MET A 69 -4.49 -10.38 3.00
N ILE A 70 -3.34 -11.04 3.25
CA ILE A 70 -2.07 -10.35 3.43
C ILE A 70 -1.70 -9.58 2.15
N GLY A 71 -1.79 -10.22 0.98
CA GLY A 71 -1.47 -9.60 -0.31
C GLY A 71 -2.37 -8.41 -0.61
N ALA A 72 -3.69 -8.60 -0.55
CA ALA A 72 -4.67 -7.56 -0.87
C ALA A 72 -4.60 -6.37 0.11
N PHE A 73 -4.48 -6.63 1.42
CA PHE A 73 -4.39 -5.58 2.42
C PHE A 73 -3.14 -4.72 2.21
N ASN A 74 -1.97 -5.35 2.04
CA ASN A 74 -0.73 -4.60 1.83
C ASN A 74 -0.71 -3.90 0.47
N PHE A 75 -1.32 -4.47 -0.57
CA PHE A 75 -1.50 -3.80 -1.85
C PHE A 75 -2.29 -2.48 -1.68
N VAL A 76 -3.42 -2.52 -0.96
CA VAL A 76 -4.21 -1.32 -0.65
C VAL A 76 -3.38 -0.29 0.14
N MET A 77 -2.59 -0.75 1.14
CA MET A 77 -1.71 0.13 1.91
C MET A 77 -0.60 0.78 1.08
N LEU A 78 -0.24 0.17 -0.05
CA LEU A 78 0.76 0.67 -0.98
C LEU A 78 0.17 1.56 -2.08
N LEU A 79 -1.13 1.85 -2.08
CA LEU A 79 -1.74 2.75 -3.08
C LEU A 79 -1.04 4.12 -3.10
N PRO A 80 -0.79 4.69 -4.29
CA PRO A 80 0.10 5.83 -4.50
C PRO A 80 -0.52 7.20 -4.15
N PHE A 81 -1.42 7.25 -3.17
CA PHE A 81 -2.04 8.49 -2.69
C PHE A 81 -2.34 8.43 -1.19
N LEU A 82 -2.37 9.60 -0.55
CA LEU A 82 -2.73 9.70 0.87
C LEU A 82 -4.20 9.28 1.09
N PRO A 83 -4.52 8.66 2.22
CA PRO A 83 -3.74 8.49 3.45
C PRO A 83 -2.86 7.23 3.52
N PHE A 84 -2.72 6.49 2.43
CA PHE A 84 -1.99 5.23 2.41
C PHE A 84 -0.46 5.44 2.49
N GLY A 85 0.25 4.40 2.96
CA GLY A 85 1.71 4.42 3.05
C GLY A 85 2.38 4.67 1.71
N GLY A 86 1.88 4.06 0.62
CA GLY A 86 2.35 4.30 -0.74
C GLY A 86 2.26 5.77 -1.17
N GLY A 87 1.25 6.51 -0.71
CA GLY A 87 1.10 7.93 -0.98
C GLY A 87 2.23 8.79 -0.37
N HIS A 88 2.73 8.42 0.82
CA HIS A 88 3.88 9.08 1.43
C HIS A 88 5.15 8.84 0.61
N VAL A 89 5.35 7.60 0.16
CA VAL A 89 6.51 7.20 -0.67
C VAL A 89 6.48 7.91 -2.02
N VAL A 90 5.34 7.88 -2.73
CA VAL A 90 5.19 8.54 -4.04
C VAL A 90 5.36 10.04 -3.92
N ARG A 91 4.91 10.65 -2.84
CA ARG A 91 5.14 12.08 -2.58
C ARG A 91 6.63 12.36 -2.40
N ALA A 92 7.34 11.59 -1.57
CA ALA A 92 8.76 11.77 -1.34
C ALA A 92 9.58 11.64 -2.64
N ILE A 93 9.25 10.64 -3.47
CA ILE A 93 9.87 10.46 -4.80
C ILE A 93 9.51 11.63 -5.72
N SER A 94 8.25 12.06 -5.76
CA SER A 94 7.79 13.16 -6.61
C SER A 94 8.50 14.46 -6.27
N GLU A 95 8.69 14.77 -4.99
CA GLU A 95 9.38 15.98 -4.54
C GLU A 95 10.86 16.00 -4.98
N ALA A 96 11.50 14.83 -5.15
CA ALA A 96 12.87 14.71 -5.62
C ALA A 96 13.03 14.91 -7.14
N PHE A 97 12.05 14.51 -7.95
CA PHE A 97 12.14 14.58 -9.42
C PHE A 97 11.26 15.68 -10.00
N TRP A 98 9.95 15.61 -9.75
CA TRP A 98 8.97 16.55 -10.25
C TRP A 98 7.74 16.60 -9.34
N PRO A 99 7.58 17.66 -8.53
CA PRO A 99 6.55 17.74 -7.48
C PRO A 99 5.10 17.55 -7.97
N ARG A 100 4.83 17.78 -9.27
CA ARG A 100 3.48 17.60 -9.84
C ARG A 100 3.10 16.16 -10.12
N ILE A 101 4.08 15.24 -10.24
CA ILE A 101 3.81 13.81 -10.55
C ILE A 101 2.89 13.20 -9.50
N GLY A 102 3.14 13.40 -8.22
CA GLY A 102 2.30 12.87 -7.15
C GLY A 102 0.83 13.30 -7.27
N THR A 103 0.60 14.57 -7.62
CA THR A 103 -0.77 15.07 -7.85
C THR A 103 -1.40 14.42 -9.08
N VAL A 104 -0.67 14.29 -10.18
CA VAL A 104 -1.17 13.65 -11.41
C VAL A 104 -1.55 12.20 -11.16
N ILE A 105 -0.69 11.44 -10.46
CA ILE A 105 -0.98 10.05 -10.08
C ILE A 105 -2.24 9.98 -9.21
N THR A 106 -2.37 10.86 -8.20
CA THR A 106 -3.54 10.88 -7.32
C THR A 106 -4.82 11.17 -8.10
N VAL A 107 -4.82 12.15 -9.01
CA VAL A 107 -5.99 12.49 -9.86
C VAL A 107 -6.36 11.30 -10.74
N PHE A 108 -5.37 10.69 -11.41
CA PHE A 108 -5.61 9.55 -12.30
C PHE A 108 -6.20 8.35 -11.55
N MET A 109 -5.60 7.97 -10.41
CA MET A 109 -6.09 6.85 -9.60
C MET A 109 -7.49 7.12 -9.02
N THR A 110 -7.75 8.36 -8.57
CA THR A 110 -9.08 8.75 -8.07
C THR A 110 -10.14 8.62 -9.17
N ALA A 111 -9.84 9.09 -10.38
CA ALA A 111 -10.73 8.95 -11.53
C ALA A 111 -10.95 7.49 -11.93
N ALA A 112 -9.91 6.66 -11.91
CA ALA A 112 -10.01 5.23 -12.20
C ALA A 112 -10.90 4.50 -11.18
N PHE A 113 -10.71 4.74 -9.87
CA PHE A 113 -11.57 4.16 -8.84
C PHE A 113 -13.00 4.64 -8.93
N PHE A 114 -13.23 5.92 -9.24
CA PHE A 114 -14.56 6.45 -9.45
C PHE A 114 -15.26 5.77 -10.64
N SER A 115 -14.55 5.61 -11.75
CA SER A 115 -15.08 4.91 -12.93
C SER A 115 -15.41 3.44 -12.64
N ALA A 116 -14.54 2.76 -11.91
CA ALA A 116 -14.79 1.38 -11.47
C ALA A 116 -15.97 1.29 -10.50
N ALA A 117 -16.09 2.24 -9.55
CA ALA A 117 -17.22 2.29 -8.63
C ALA A 117 -18.56 2.46 -9.37
N LEU A 118 -18.61 3.32 -10.41
CA LEU A 118 -19.82 3.50 -11.21
C LEU A 118 -20.16 2.26 -12.05
N LYS A 119 -19.13 1.63 -12.63
CA LYS A 119 -19.33 0.44 -13.48
C LYS A 119 -19.80 -0.77 -12.70
N ASP A 120 -19.15 -1.05 -11.57
CA ASP A 120 -19.30 -2.32 -10.83
C ASP A 120 -20.21 -2.16 -9.60
N GLY A 121 -20.66 -0.94 -9.27
CA GLY A 121 -21.44 -0.63 -8.05
C GLY A 121 -20.66 -0.88 -6.75
N SER A 122 -19.31 -0.89 -6.80
CA SER A 122 -18.47 -1.30 -5.69
C SER A 122 -18.31 -0.19 -4.64
N ILE A 123 -18.83 -0.44 -3.42
CA ILE A 123 -18.66 0.44 -2.27
C ILE A 123 -17.17 0.62 -1.91
N ALA A 124 -16.37 -0.44 -2.05
CA ALA A 124 -14.93 -0.36 -1.77
C ALA A 124 -14.22 0.64 -2.71
N MET A 125 -14.54 0.63 -4.01
CA MET A 125 -14.00 1.60 -4.97
C MET A 125 -14.48 3.02 -4.69
N LEU A 126 -15.71 3.18 -4.20
CA LEU A 126 -16.24 4.49 -3.78
C LEU A 126 -15.48 5.04 -2.57
N ILE A 127 -15.16 4.20 -1.58
CA ILE A 127 -14.35 4.58 -0.43
C ILE A 127 -12.93 5.01 -0.87
N LEU A 128 -12.30 4.26 -1.78
CA LEU A 128 -11.00 4.62 -2.34
C LEU A 128 -11.04 5.94 -3.12
N THR A 129 -12.11 6.18 -3.87
CA THR A 129 -12.37 7.48 -4.52
C THR A 129 -12.42 8.62 -3.50
N GLY A 130 -13.18 8.43 -2.41
CA GLY A 130 -13.27 9.40 -1.32
C GLY A 130 -11.91 9.72 -0.69
N ALA A 131 -11.09 8.68 -0.45
CA ALA A 131 -9.73 8.84 0.07
C ALA A 131 -8.84 9.62 -0.91
N GLY A 132 -8.93 9.34 -2.21
CA GLY A 132 -8.21 10.08 -3.26
C GLY A 132 -8.62 11.56 -3.32
N LEU A 133 -9.90 11.87 -3.30
CA LEU A 133 -10.42 13.24 -3.25
C LEU A 133 -9.92 13.97 -2.00
N GLN A 134 -9.97 13.32 -0.85
CA GLN A 134 -9.46 13.90 0.39
C GLN A 134 -7.95 14.19 0.31
N SER A 135 -7.18 13.33 -0.33
CA SER A 135 -5.76 13.54 -0.57
C SER A 135 -5.48 14.79 -1.41
N LEU A 136 -6.34 15.09 -2.39
CA LEU A 136 -6.22 16.29 -3.24
C LEU A 136 -6.58 17.58 -2.48
N ILE A 137 -7.52 17.51 -1.55
CA ILE A 137 -7.99 18.68 -0.76
C ILE A 137 -7.01 18.99 0.37
N HIS A 138 -6.54 17.97 1.09
CA HIS A 138 -5.66 18.14 2.24
C HIS A 138 -4.18 18.26 1.83
N LYS A 139 -3.74 19.47 1.50
CA LYS A 139 -2.31 19.78 1.35
C LYS A 139 -1.61 19.72 2.71
N ARG A 140 -0.94 18.60 3.00
CA ARG A 140 -0.11 18.49 4.21
C ARG A 140 1.06 19.49 4.12
N ARG A 141 1.14 20.43 5.07
CA ARG A 141 2.13 21.53 5.08
C ARG A 141 3.53 21.15 5.57
N GLN A 142 3.76 19.88 5.91
CA GLN A 142 5.05 19.50 6.47
C GLN A 142 6.12 19.42 5.38
N LYS A 143 7.07 20.34 5.43
CA LYS A 143 8.24 20.39 4.54
C LYS A 143 9.32 19.51 5.16
N LEU A 144 9.47 18.29 4.67
CA LEU A 144 10.57 17.39 5.02
C LEU A 144 11.80 17.69 4.15
N LEU A 145 12.98 17.30 4.63
CA LEU A 145 14.19 17.33 3.80
C LEU A 145 13.99 16.40 2.60
N THR A 146 14.16 16.93 1.39
CA THR A 146 13.95 16.20 0.14
C THR A 146 14.96 15.07 -0.03
N LEU A 147 14.54 14.00 -0.70
CA LEU A 147 15.43 12.90 -1.07
C LEU A 147 16.50 13.36 -2.07
N SER A 148 17.74 12.86 -1.92
CA SER A 148 18.69 12.89 -3.02
C SER A 148 18.22 11.98 -4.16
N VAL A 149 18.64 12.24 -5.39
CA VAL A 149 18.23 11.46 -6.57
C VAL A 149 18.53 9.97 -6.39
N ASN A 150 19.69 9.63 -5.83
CA ASN A 150 20.08 8.23 -5.59
C ASN A 150 19.17 7.55 -4.57
N HIS A 151 18.83 8.24 -3.48
CA HIS A 151 17.89 7.71 -2.49
C HIS A 151 16.45 7.60 -3.07
N ALA A 152 16.04 8.54 -3.92
CA ALA A 152 14.74 8.49 -4.57
C ALA A 152 14.63 7.29 -5.52
N LEU A 153 15.69 6.97 -6.29
CA LEU A 153 15.74 5.79 -7.15
C LEU A 153 15.69 4.49 -6.32
N LEU A 154 16.43 4.42 -5.21
CA LEU A 154 16.41 3.27 -4.31
C LEU A 154 15.02 3.06 -3.71
N VAL A 155 14.40 4.11 -3.18
CA VAL A 155 13.05 4.05 -2.61
C VAL A 155 12.03 3.67 -3.68
N MET A 156 12.13 4.22 -4.89
CA MET A 156 11.25 3.91 -6.01
C MET A 156 11.34 2.43 -6.42
N SER A 157 12.56 1.88 -6.57
CA SER A 157 12.75 0.48 -6.93
C SER A 157 12.24 -0.47 -5.84
N THR A 158 12.51 -0.15 -4.58
CA THR A 158 12.00 -0.92 -3.42
C THR A 158 10.47 -0.88 -3.37
N TYR A 159 9.87 0.30 -3.53
CA TYR A 159 8.42 0.45 -3.57
C TYR A 159 7.79 -0.33 -4.72
N ALA A 160 8.33 -0.22 -5.94
CA ALA A 160 7.84 -0.96 -7.10
C ALA A 160 7.94 -2.47 -6.90
N PHE A 161 9.04 -2.96 -6.34
CA PHE A 161 9.22 -4.38 -6.03
C PHE A 161 8.16 -4.88 -5.04
N ILE A 162 8.00 -4.21 -3.89
CA ILE A 162 7.03 -4.60 -2.85
C ILE A 162 5.60 -4.54 -3.40
N LEU A 163 5.27 -3.48 -4.17
CA LEU A 163 3.97 -3.32 -4.81
C LEU A 163 3.66 -4.46 -5.77
N CYS A 164 4.62 -4.83 -6.66
CA CYS A 164 4.48 -5.93 -7.60
C CYS A 164 4.27 -7.27 -6.89
N VAL A 165 5.02 -7.53 -5.81
CA VAL A 165 4.88 -8.78 -5.05
C VAL A 165 3.49 -8.90 -4.43
N HIS A 166 2.97 -7.84 -3.81
CA HIS A 166 1.63 -7.85 -3.22
C HIS A 166 0.52 -7.85 -4.27
N PHE A 167 0.71 -7.16 -5.40
CA PHE A 167 -0.22 -7.19 -6.51
C PHE A 167 -0.34 -8.60 -7.09
N THR A 168 0.78 -9.26 -7.39
CA THR A 168 0.77 -10.61 -7.94
C THR A 168 0.22 -11.61 -6.94
N GLY A 169 0.60 -11.53 -5.66
CA GLY A 169 0.08 -12.39 -4.59
C GLY A 169 -1.42 -12.22 -4.38
N GLY A 170 -1.92 -10.99 -4.36
CA GLY A 170 -3.35 -10.69 -4.21
C GLY A 170 -4.17 -11.01 -5.46
N TRP A 171 -3.73 -10.56 -6.64
CA TRP A 171 -4.45 -10.72 -7.90
C TRP A 171 -4.48 -12.16 -8.41
N TRP A 172 -3.34 -12.81 -8.41
CA TRP A 172 -3.24 -14.19 -8.92
C TRP A 172 -4.07 -15.16 -8.07
N LEU A 173 -4.07 -14.97 -6.76
CA LEU A 173 -4.89 -15.76 -5.86
C LEU A 173 -6.38 -15.44 -5.99
N LEU A 174 -6.77 -14.20 -6.26
CA LEU A 174 -8.16 -13.84 -6.55
C LEU A 174 -8.67 -14.53 -7.83
N ASN A 175 -7.87 -14.52 -8.90
CA ASN A 175 -8.25 -15.19 -10.15
C ASN A 175 -8.34 -16.72 -10.01
N SER A 176 -7.66 -17.32 -9.05
CA SER A 176 -7.77 -18.74 -8.76
C SER A 176 -9.05 -19.11 -7.98
N LEU A 177 -9.84 -18.11 -7.59
CA LEU A 177 -11.12 -18.25 -6.87
C LEU A 177 -12.35 -18.12 -7.78
N MET A 178 -12.16 -17.49 -8.95
CA MET A 178 -13.19 -17.35 -9.99
C MET A 178 -13.09 -18.47 -11.01
#